data_f0c40dc9ec4ea004f17a216a738d0c6e
#
_entry.id   f0c40dc9ec4ea004f17a216a738d0c6e
#
_cell.length_a   1.000
_cell.length_b   1.000
_cell.length_c   1.000
_cell.angle_alpha   90.00
_cell.angle_beta   90.00
_cell.angle_gamma   90.00
#
_symmetry.space_group_name_H-M   'P 1'
#
loop_
_entity.id
_entity.type
_entity.pdbx_description
1 polymer ?
#
loop_
_entity_poly.entity_id
_entity_poly.type
_entity_poly.pdbx_seq_one_letter_code
_entity_poly.pdbx_strand_id
1 'polypeptide(L)'
;LPGDPVQEKIVHDFETIVSDEDVQIVVEVMGGIEPAYTFVKRCLQAGKSVATSNKALVAKHGAELLSIAAEHDINFLFEASVGGGIPIIRPLNSSLTADEIEEITGILNGTTNYMLSKMFYEGADYDTVLKEAQANGYAERNPEADVEGYDACRKIAILSSLISGQQVDFEDIYCEGITKITVEDMKYAKAMGTT
;
A
#
# COMPACT_ATOMS: atom_id res chain seq x y z
N LEU A 1 19.67 9.30 18.01
CA LEU A 1 20.20 9.31 19.39
C LEU A 1 21.30 10.38 19.48
N PRO A 2 21.53 11.02 20.66
CA PRO A 2 22.63 11.97 20.84
C PRO A 2 23.96 11.30 20.46
N GLY A 3 24.73 11.94 19.53
CA GLY A 3 25.99 11.41 19.00
C GLY A 3 25.86 10.53 17.75
N ASP A 4 24.65 10.35 17.22
CA ASP A 4 24.46 9.66 15.94
C ASP A 4 24.94 10.59 14.79
N PRO A 5 25.84 10.12 13.90
CA PRO A 5 26.35 10.93 12.78
C PRO A 5 25.25 11.38 11.80
N VAL A 6 24.08 10.77 11.85
CA VAL A 6 22.91 11.20 11.06
C VAL A 6 22.34 12.52 11.58
N GLN A 7 22.51 12.86 12.87
CA GLN A 7 21.96 14.09 13.43
C GLN A 7 22.46 15.37 12.74
N GLU A 8 23.72 15.39 12.32
CA GLU A 8 24.32 16.53 11.62
C GLU A 8 23.73 16.72 10.23
N LYS A 9 23.03 15.70 9.69
CA LYS A 9 22.41 15.73 8.37
C LYS A 9 20.90 15.99 8.42
N ILE A 10 20.33 16.14 9.61
CA ILE A 10 18.89 16.42 9.75
C ILE A 10 18.63 17.87 9.38
N VAL A 11 17.75 18.09 8.42
CA VAL A 11 17.24 19.40 8.03
C VAL A 11 15.76 19.50 8.38
N HIS A 12 15.28 20.70 8.68
CA HIS A 12 13.90 20.97 9.08
C HIS A 12 13.13 21.74 8.01
N ASP A 13 13.81 22.12 6.93
CA ASP A 13 13.21 22.82 5.81
C ASP A 13 13.30 21.96 4.56
N PHE A 14 12.15 21.65 3.97
CA PHE A 14 12.03 20.86 2.76
C PHE A 14 12.72 21.53 1.56
N GLU A 15 12.76 22.88 1.52
CA GLU A 15 13.44 23.62 0.45
C GLU A 15 14.93 23.26 0.36
N THR A 16 15.56 22.98 1.48
CA THR A 16 16.95 22.53 1.52
C THR A 16 17.17 21.25 0.72
N ILE A 17 16.20 20.32 0.76
CA ILE A 17 16.28 19.05 0.03
C ILE A 17 15.99 19.25 -1.46
N VAL A 18 14.99 20.05 -1.79
CA VAL A 18 14.56 20.23 -3.20
C VAL A 18 15.58 21.04 -3.98
N SER A 19 16.20 22.06 -3.37
CA SER A 19 17.18 22.93 -4.02
C SER A 19 18.60 22.36 -4.07
N ASP A 20 18.91 21.30 -3.33
CA ASP A 20 20.24 20.68 -3.32
C ASP A 20 20.45 19.84 -4.57
N GLU A 21 21.36 20.26 -5.45
CA GLU A 21 21.70 19.58 -6.71
C GLU A 21 22.37 18.22 -6.50
N ASP A 22 22.98 17.97 -5.35
CA ASP A 22 23.61 16.69 -5.03
C ASP A 22 22.59 15.62 -4.61
N VAL A 23 21.37 16.03 -4.20
CA VAL A 23 20.28 15.12 -3.88
C VAL A 23 19.58 14.66 -5.16
N GLN A 24 19.86 13.45 -5.60
CA GLN A 24 19.29 12.85 -6.81
C GLN A 24 18.10 11.93 -6.54
N ILE A 25 18.03 11.33 -5.35
CA ILE A 25 16.99 10.36 -4.95
C ILE A 25 16.41 10.80 -3.62
N VAL A 26 15.07 10.81 -3.54
CA VAL A 26 14.33 11.09 -2.31
C VAL A 26 13.49 9.86 -1.95
N VAL A 27 13.53 9.46 -0.68
CA VAL A 27 12.70 8.37 -0.15
C VAL A 27 11.64 8.96 0.76
N GLU A 28 10.38 8.82 0.36
CA GLU A 28 9.21 9.26 1.13
C GLU A 28 8.68 8.10 1.96
N VAL A 29 8.61 8.28 3.28
CA VAL A 29 8.16 7.29 4.26
C VAL A 29 7.14 7.87 5.25
N MET A 30 6.47 8.96 4.87
CA MET A 30 5.40 9.57 5.65
C MET A 30 4.11 8.78 5.50
N GLY A 31 3.13 9.08 6.30
CA GLY A 31 1.77 8.56 6.17
C GLY A 31 0.82 9.63 5.65
N GLY A 32 -0.32 9.19 5.11
CA GLY A 32 -1.36 10.10 4.59
C GLY A 32 -1.05 10.65 3.19
N ILE A 33 -1.92 11.51 2.69
CA ILE A 33 -1.79 12.09 1.35
C ILE A 33 -1.00 13.40 1.42
N GLU A 34 -1.38 14.31 2.30
CA GLU A 34 -0.66 15.57 2.54
C GLU A 34 0.13 15.50 3.86
N PRO A 35 1.33 16.03 3.92
CA PRO A 35 2.07 16.81 2.90
C PRO A 35 2.87 15.95 1.90
N ALA A 36 2.77 14.63 1.95
CA ALA A 36 3.55 13.73 1.11
C ALA A 36 3.38 14.02 -0.40
N TYR A 37 2.15 14.24 -0.85
CA TYR A 37 1.87 14.58 -2.25
C TYR A 37 2.60 15.85 -2.69
N THR A 38 2.47 16.92 -1.91
CA THR A 38 3.16 18.19 -2.22
C THR A 38 4.66 17.99 -2.32
N PHE A 39 5.28 17.27 -1.40
CA PHE A 39 6.73 17.07 -1.38
C PHE A 39 7.19 16.15 -2.50
N VAL A 40 6.53 15.04 -2.74
CA VAL A 40 6.87 14.11 -3.83
C VAL A 40 6.75 14.80 -5.19
N LYS A 41 5.63 15.49 -5.44
CA LYS A 41 5.41 16.23 -6.68
C LYS A 41 6.53 17.25 -6.95
N ARG A 42 6.90 18.03 -5.94
CA ARG A 42 7.97 19.02 -6.07
C ARG A 42 9.34 18.39 -6.29
N CYS A 43 9.65 17.25 -5.66
CA CYS A 43 10.87 16.51 -5.92
C CYS A 43 10.94 16.04 -7.38
N LEU A 44 9.87 15.44 -7.89
CA LEU A 44 9.79 14.99 -9.28
C LEU A 44 9.93 16.17 -10.26
N GLN A 45 9.23 17.28 -10.02
CA GLN A 45 9.33 18.50 -10.83
C GLN A 45 10.75 19.13 -10.79
N ALA A 46 11.51 18.91 -9.72
CA ALA A 46 12.91 19.32 -9.60
C ALA A 46 13.90 18.30 -10.19
N GLY A 47 13.43 17.28 -10.92
CA GLY A 47 14.29 16.29 -11.55
C GLY A 47 14.88 15.25 -10.59
N LYS A 48 14.28 15.06 -9.40
CA LYS A 48 14.73 14.08 -8.41
C LYS A 48 13.88 12.82 -8.47
N SER A 49 14.50 11.66 -8.60
CA SER A 49 13.81 10.37 -8.50
C SER A 49 13.22 10.17 -7.10
N VAL A 50 12.05 9.57 -7.01
CA VAL A 50 11.38 9.33 -5.73
C VAL A 50 11.03 7.86 -5.56
N ALA A 51 11.27 7.33 -4.35
CA ALA A 51 10.76 6.05 -3.91
C ALA A 51 9.81 6.26 -2.72
N THR A 52 8.65 5.60 -2.73
CA THR A 52 7.66 5.72 -1.65
C THR A 52 7.06 4.38 -1.24
N SER A 53 6.68 4.25 0.03
CA SER A 53 5.84 3.16 0.55
C SER A 53 4.39 3.59 0.81
N ASN A 54 4.05 4.84 0.50
CA ASN A 54 2.79 5.47 0.86
C ASN A 54 1.66 5.07 -0.10
N LYS A 55 0.92 4.01 0.26
CA LYS A 55 -0.19 3.50 -0.57
C LYS A 55 -1.31 4.52 -0.80
N ALA A 56 -1.61 5.36 0.21
CA ALA A 56 -2.67 6.36 0.08
C ALA A 56 -2.31 7.42 -0.97
N LEU A 57 -1.07 7.87 -0.97
CA LEU A 57 -0.52 8.76 -1.98
C LEU A 57 -0.59 8.15 -3.39
N VAL A 58 -0.10 6.91 -3.54
CA VAL A 58 -0.04 6.24 -4.84
C VAL A 58 -1.44 5.92 -5.37
N ALA A 59 -2.35 5.45 -4.52
CA ALA A 59 -3.74 5.17 -4.92
C ALA A 59 -4.48 6.42 -5.40
N LYS A 60 -4.19 7.60 -4.83
CA LYS A 60 -4.87 8.85 -5.17
C LYS A 60 -4.21 9.61 -6.31
N HIS A 61 -2.89 9.65 -6.36
CA HIS A 61 -2.12 10.53 -7.25
C HIS A 61 -1.06 9.79 -8.09
N GLY A 62 -1.07 8.46 -8.09
CA GLY A 62 -0.03 7.65 -8.75
C GLY A 62 0.13 7.96 -10.22
N ALA A 63 -0.97 8.07 -10.97
CA ALA A 63 -0.94 8.35 -12.40
C ALA A 63 -0.33 9.72 -12.71
N GLU A 64 -0.71 10.77 -11.97
CA GLU A 64 -0.14 12.10 -12.13
C GLU A 64 1.36 12.12 -11.83
N LEU A 65 1.78 11.48 -10.72
CA LEU A 65 3.18 11.44 -10.30
C LEU A 65 4.04 10.64 -11.29
N LEU A 66 3.50 9.57 -11.86
CA LEU A 66 4.16 8.82 -12.96
C LEU A 66 4.31 9.66 -14.22
N SER A 67 3.29 10.45 -14.59
CA SER A 67 3.38 11.36 -15.74
C SER A 67 4.49 12.39 -15.55
N ILE A 68 4.55 13.03 -14.38
CA ILE A 68 5.61 14.01 -14.07
C ILE A 68 6.99 13.34 -14.11
N ALA A 69 7.15 12.13 -13.56
CA ALA A 69 8.40 11.40 -13.59
C ALA A 69 8.84 11.09 -15.03
N ALA A 70 7.91 10.68 -15.89
CA ALA A 70 8.17 10.41 -17.29
C ALA A 70 8.56 11.68 -18.08
N GLU A 71 7.90 12.83 -17.82
CA GLU A 71 8.22 14.11 -18.43
C GLU A 71 9.66 14.59 -18.12
N HIS A 72 10.18 14.24 -16.95
CA HIS A 72 11.53 14.61 -16.50
C HIS A 72 12.59 13.51 -16.69
N ASP A 73 12.23 12.36 -17.31
CA ASP A 73 13.11 11.19 -17.50
C ASP A 73 13.73 10.68 -16.20
N ILE A 74 12.92 10.61 -15.14
CA ILE A 74 13.31 10.13 -13.81
C ILE A 74 12.37 9.04 -13.30
N ASN A 75 12.69 8.43 -12.17
CA ASN A 75 11.93 7.32 -11.62
C ASN A 75 11.00 7.74 -10.48
N PHE A 76 9.77 7.23 -10.54
CA PHE A 76 8.85 7.18 -9.39
C PHE A 76 8.59 5.71 -9.06
N LEU A 77 9.12 5.23 -7.92
CA LEU A 77 9.10 3.83 -7.50
C LEU A 77 8.26 3.67 -6.24
N PHE A 78 7.35 2.68 -6.23
CA PHE A 78 6.38 2.49 -5.14
C PHE A 78 6.05 1.02 -4.86
N GLU A 79 7.02 0.11 -5.05
CA GLU A 79 6.86 -1.34 -4.80
C GLU A 79 6.24 -1.62 -3.42
N ALA A 80 6.75 -0.96 -2.38
CA ALA A 80 6.32 -1.16 -1.00
C ALA A 80 4.92 -0.59 -0.69
N SER A 81 4.27 0.09 -1.62
CA SER A 81 2.90 0.57 -1.45
C SER A 81 1.85 -0.56 -1.53
N VAL A 82 2.20 -1.71 -2.14
CA VAL A 82 1.34 -2.89 -2.24
C VAL A 82 1.88 -4.03 -1.39
N GLY A 83 3.07 -4.54 -1.68
CA GLY A 83 3.69 -5.62 -0.93
C GLY A 83 5.00 -5.18 -0.30
N GLY A 84 5.05 -4.98 1.03
CA GLY A 84 6.21 -4.41 1.71
C GLY A 84 7.52 -5.19 1.50
N GLY A 85 7.47 -6.51 1.48
CA GLY A 85 8.63 -7.38 1.19
C GLY A 85 8.39 -8.35 0.03
N ILE A 86 7.25 -8.23 -0.65
CA ILE A 86 6.83 -9.14 -1.72
C ILE A 86 6.74 -8.33 -3.02
N PRO A 87 7.63 -8.58 -4.00
CA PRO A 87 7.60 -7.85 -5.27
C PRO A 87 6.39 -8.24 -6.11
N ILE A 88 5.59 -7.27 -6.53
CA ILE A 88 4.45 -7.45 -7.43
C ILE A 88 4.43 -6.40 -8.54
N ILE A 89 4.71 -5.13 -8.22
CA ILE A 89 4.67 -4.03 -9.19
C ILE A 89 5.77 -4.20 -10.23
N ARG A 90 6.98 -4.49 -9.78
CA ARG A 90 8.11 -4.70 -10.70
C ARG A 90 7.90 -5.90 -11.63
N PRO A 91 7.46 -7.08 -11.19
CA PRO A 91 7.08 -8.18 -12.10
C PRO A 91 6.00 -7.79 -13.11
N LEU A 92 4.95 -7.07 -12.70
CA LEU A 92 3.91 -6.59 -13.62
C LEU A 92 4.51 -5.68 -14.70
N ASN A 93 5.35 -4.72 -14.32
CA ASN A 93 5.88 -3.73 -15.24
C ASN A 93 7.05 -4.21 -16.10
N SER A 94 7.77 -5.26 -15.72
CA SER A 94 8.97 -5.71 -16.45
C SER A 94 8.90 -7.11 -17.01
N SER A 95 8.09 -7.99 -16.42
CA SER A 95 8.02 -9.39 -16.84
C SER A 95 6.78 -9.72 -17.64
N LEU A 96 5.67 -9.02 -17.38
CA LEU A 96 4.36 -9.27 -17.99
C LEU A 96 3.94 -8.16 -18.97
N THR A 97 4.85 -7.34 -19.43
CA THR A 97 4.56 -6.19 -20.31
C THR A 97 4.02 -6.57 -21.69
N ALA A 98 4.23 -7.80 -22.11
CA ALA A 98 3.73 -8.32 -23.39
C ALA A 98 2.38 -9.07 -23.24
N ASP A 99 1.95 -9.30 -22.02
CA ASP A 99 0.74 -10.06 -21.72
C ASP A 99 -0.46 -9.12 -21.54
N GLU A 100 -1.66 -9.62 -21.87
CA GLU A 100 -2.93 -8.99 -21.53
C GLU A 100 -3.46 -9.62 -20.24
N ILE A 101 -3.53 -8.82 -19.17
CA ILE A 101 -3.95 -9.30 -17.86
C ILE A 101 -5.46 -9.12 -17.75
N GLU A 102 -6.18 -10.23 -17.64
CA GLU A 102 -7.64 -10.26 -17.57
C GLU A 102 -8.15 -10.15 -16.13
N GLU A 103 -7.41 -10.67 -15.15
CA GLU A 103 -7.85 -10.74 -13.76
C GLU A 103 -6.68 -10.61 -12.78
N ILE A 104 -6.92 -9.96 -11.64
CA ILE A 104 -6.05 -9.98 -10.47
C ILE A 104 -6.83 -10.49 -9.29
N THR A 105 -6.42 -11.63 -8.76
CA THR A 105 -6.99 -12.22 -7.56
C THR A 105 -5.90 -12.51 -6.55
N GLY A 106 -6.11 -12.16 -5.28
CA GLY A 106 -5.11 -12.41 -4.25
C GLY A 106 -5.51 -12.00 -2.85
N ILE A 107 -4.70 -12.40 -1.89
CA ILE A 107 -4.79 -11.99 -0.49
C ILE A 107 -3.82 -10.82 -0.30
N LEU A 108 -4.36 -9.62 -0.15
CA LEU A 108 -3.58 -8.39 -0.10
C LEU A 108 -3.38 -7.81 1.31
N ASN A 109 -3.99 -8.43 2.33
CA ASN A 109 -3.89 -7.97 3.72
C ASN A 109 -3.55 -9.12 4.67
N GLY A 110 -2.42 -9.02 5.38
CA GLY A 110 -1.94 -10.05 6.29
C GLY A 110 -2.77 -10.18 7.57
N THR A 111 -3.26 -9.06 8.12
CA THR A 111 -4.06 -9.02 9.34
C THR A 111 -5.37 -9.78 9.17
N THR A 112 -6.12 -9.44 8.13
CA THR A 112 -7.40 -10.11 7.85
C THR A 112 -7.23 -11.56 7.45
N ASN A 113 -6.16 -11.89 6.70
CA ASN A 113 -5.83 -13.28 6.38
C ASN A 113 -5.54 -14.11 7.65
N TYR A 114 -4.78 -13.57 8.60
CA TYR A 114 -4.54 -14.21 9.89
C TYR A 114 -5.86 -14.44 10.65
N MET A 115 -6.70 -13.40 10.74
CA MET A 115 -7.96 -13.46 11.46
C MET A 115 -8.91 -14.49 10.86
N LEU A 116 -9.16 -14.43 9.55
CA LEU A 116 -10.05 -15.35 8.86
C LEU A 116 -9.53 -16.80 8.93
N SER A 117 -8.22 -17.01 8.83
CA SER A 117 -7.63 -18.34 8.96
C SER A 117 -7.90 -18.94 10.35
N LYS A 118 -7.75 -18.17 11.41
CA LYS A 118 -8.06 -18.64 12.77
C LYS A 118 -9.54 -18.92 12.97
N MET A 119 -10.40 -18.04 12.48
CA MET A 119 -11.86 -18.27 12.52
C MET A 119 -12.24 -19.54 11.78
N PHE A 120 -11.65 -19.79 10.62
CA PHE A 120 -11.96 -20.96 9.78
C PHE A 120 -11.43 -22.27 10.35
N TYR A 121 -10.15 -22.32 10.75
CA TYR A 121 -9.50 -23.56 11.16
C TYR A 121 -9.70 -23.89 12.64
N GLU A 122 -9.77 -22.88 13.50
CA GLU A 122 -9.85 -23.05 14.95
C GLU A 122 -11.29 -22.83 15.49
N GLY A 123 -12.19 -22.24 14.68
CA GLY A 123 -13.56 -21.92 15.10
C GLY A 123 -13.62 -20.78 16.12
N ALA A 124 -12.59 -19.94 16.18
CA ALA A 124 -12.54 -18.78 17.06
C ALA A 124 -13.47 -17.67 16.57
N ASP A 125 -14.03 -16.90 17.49
CA ASP A 125 -14.86 -15.74 17.14
C ASP A 125 -14.01 -14.52 16.78
N TYR A 126 -14.62 -13.59 16.03
CA TYR A 126 -13.97 -12.38 15.52
C TYR A 126 -13.28 -11.57 16.61
N ASP A 127 -13.98 -11.27 17.72
CA ASP A 127 -13.46 -10.40 18.78
C ASP A 127 -12.27 -11.02 19.50
N THR A 128 -12.28 -12.32 19.70
CA THR A 128 -11.17 -13.06 20.30
C THR A 128 -9.95 -13.01 19.40
N VAL A 129 -10.11 -13.26 18.10
CA VAL A 129 -9.01 -13.27 17.14
C VAL A 129 -8.45 -11.87 16.92
N LEU A 130 -9.30 -10.83 16.91
CA LEU A 130 -8.83 -9.46 16.80
C LEU A 130 -7.94 -9.06 17.98
N LYS A 131 -8.35 -9.38 19.21
CA LYS A 131 -7.53 -9.13 20.41
C LYS A 131 -6.20 -9.86 20.36
N GLU A 132 -6.20 -11.09 19.88
CA GLU A 132 -4.98 -11.86 19.71
C GLU A 132 -4.08 -11.25 18.62
N ALA A 133 -4.64 -10.84 17.47
CA ALA A 133 -3.89 -10.17 16.44
C ALA A 133 -3.25 -8.87 16.94
N GLN A 134 -3.96 -8.11 17.77
CA GLN A 134 -3.44 -6.90 18.40
C GLN A 134 -2.33 -7.21 19.41
N ALA A 135 -2.51 -8.24 20.23
CA ALA A 135 -1.49 -8.66 21.21
C ALA A 135 -0.20 -9.14 20.54
N ASN A 136 -0.30 -9.77 19.39
CA ASN A 136 0.83 -10.25 18.58
C ASN A 136 1.44 -9.15 17.67
N GLY A 137 0.87 -7.95 17.65
CA GLY A 137 1.35 -6.85 16.80
C GLY A 137 1.00 -6.99 15.32
N TYR A 138 0.07 -7.87 14.96
CA TYR A 138 -0.44 -8.02 13.59
C TYR A 138 -1.53 -7.02 13.24
N ALA A 139 -2.28 -6.56 14.23
CA ALA A 139 -3.27 -5.50 14.09
C ALA A 139 -2.90 -4.32 14.99
N GLU A 140 -3.11 -3.12 14.47
CA GLU A 140 -2.97 -1.88 15.24
C GLU A 140 -4.13 -1.70 16.23
N ARG A 141 -4.00 -0.73 17.14
CA ARG A 141 -5.07 -0.37 18.08
C ARG A 141 -6.35 0.09 17.37
N ASN A 142 -6.20 0.81 16.25
CA ASN A 142 -7.30 1.09 15.32
C ASN A 142 -7.13 0.26 14.06
N PRO A 143 -7.74 -0.93 13.97
CA PRO A 143 -7.57 -1.85 12.86
C PRO A 143 -8.49 -1.56 11.66
N GLU A 144 -9.26 -0.47 11.68
CA GLU A 144 -10.33 -0.15 10.73
C GLU A 144 -9.88 -0.29 9.25
N ALA A 145 -8.69 0.22 8.93
CA ALA A 145 -8.16 0.13 7.57
C ALA A 145 -8.00 -1.31 7.07
N ASP A 146 -7.69 -2.24 7.96
CA ASP A 146 -7.56 -3.65 7.65
C ASP A 146 -8.93 -4.34 7.64
N VAL A 147 -9.66 -4.26 8.76
CA VAL A 147 -10.87 -5.06 8.97
C VAL A 147 -12.08 -4.61 8.15
N GLU A 148 -12.13 -3.34 7.73
CA GLU A 148 -13.14 -2.83 6.79
C GLU A 148 -12.70 -2.94 5.31
N GLY A 149 -11.50 -3.47 5.04
CA GLY A 149 -11.02 -3.77 3.69
C GLY A 149 -10.36 -2.60 2.95
N TYR A 150 -10.23 -1.42 3.56
CA TYR A 150 -9.70 -0.22 2.90
C TYR A 150 -8.24 -0.38 2.45
N ASP A 151 -7.44 -1.12 3.21
CA ASP A 151 -6.05 -1.43 2.82
C ASP A 151 -6.00 -2.26 1.53
N ALA A 152 -6.77 -3.33 1.47
CA ALA A 152 -6.86 -4.20 0.28
C ALA A 152 -7.47 -3.45 -0.92
N CYS A 153 -8.48 -2.61 -0.68
CA CYS A 153 -9.11 -1.78 -1.70
C CYS A 153 -8.11 -0.81 -2.35
N ARG A 154 -7.29 -0.11 -1.57
CA ARG A 154 -6.25 0.77 -2.11
C ARG A 154 -5.18 0.01 -2.89
N LYS A 155 -4.79 -1.18 -2.43
CA LYS A 155 -3.80 -2.02 -3.12
C LYS A 155 -4.31 -2.51 -4.47
N ILE A 156 -5.55 -2.99 -4.53
CA ILE A 156 -6.13 -3.44 -5.80
C ILE A 156 -6.34 -2.26 -6.77
N ALA A 157 -6.68 -1.06 -6.27
CA ALA A 157 -6.76 0.15 -7.09
C ALA A 157 -5.43 0.48 -7.76
N ILE A 158 -4.32 0.40 -7.02
CA ILE A 158 -2.96 0.61 -7.54
C ILE A 158 -2.64 -0.41 -8.64
N LEU A 159 -2.87 -1.70 -8.37
CA LEU A 159 -2.59 -2.77 -9.33
C LEU A 159 -3.45 -2.65 -10.59
N SER A 160 -4.75 -2.35 -10.43
CA SER A 160 -5.67 -2.15 -11.54
C SER A 160 -5.28 -0.93 -12.40
N SER A 161 -4.86 0.16 -11.75
CA SER A 161 -4.38 1.36 -12.44
C SER A 161 -3.13 1.07 -13.29
N LEU A 162 -2.19 0.28 -12.74
CA LEU A 162 -0.97 -0.11 -13.46
C LEU A 162 -1.26 -0.96 -14.70
N ILE A 163 -2.19 -1.92 -14.58
CA ILE A 163 -2.54 -2.83 -15.67
C ILE A 163 -3.35 -2.15 -16.75
N SER A 164 -4.33 -1.33 -16.36
CA SER A 164 -5.20 -0.63 -17.32
C SER A 164 -4.52 0.58 -17.97
N GLY A 165 -3.43 1.07 -17.38
CA GLY A 165 -2.81 2.35 -17.79
C GLY A 165 -3.68 3.58 -17.50
N GLN A 166 -4.72 3.43 -16.68
CA GLN A 166 -5.66 4.48 -16.29
C GLN A 166 -5.78 4.56 -14.77
N GLN A 167 -6.02 5.76 -14.25
CA GLN A 167 -6.28 5.93 -12.82
C GLN A 167 -7.61 5.25 -12.46
N VAL A 168 -7.56 4.25 -11.58
CA VAL A 168 -8.72 3.65 -10.94
C VAL A 168 -8.87 4.29 -9.56
N ASP A 169 -9.97 5.00 -9.32
CA ASP A 169 -10.23 5.58 -8.01
C ASP A 169 -10.69 4.48 -7.04
N PHE A 170 -10.03 4.36 -5.91
CA PHE A 170 -10.38 3.37 -4.90
C PHE A 170 -11.76 3.65 -4.26
N GLU A 171 -12.28 4.89 -4.37
CA GLU A 171 -13.61 5.25 -3.90
C GLU A 171 -14.72 4.65 -4.78
N ASP A 172 -14.41 4.30 -6.03
CA ASP A 172 -15.35 3.64 -6.97
C ASP A 172 -15.34 2.11 -6.85
N ILE A 173 -14.40 1.54 -6.07
CA ILE A 173 -14.29 0.09 -5.90
C ILE A 173 -15.22 -0.38 -4.80
N TYR A 174 -16.02 -1.45 -5.09
CA TYR A 174 -16.78 -2.11 -4.05
C TYR A 174 -15.84 -2.67 -2.99
N CYS A 175 -16.05 -2.27 -1.74
CA CYS A 175 -15.23 -2.66 -0.61
C CYS A 175 -16.13 -3.21 0.51
N GLU A 176 -15.81 -4.39 1.01
CA GLU A 176 -16.49 -5.00 2.14
C GLU A 176 -15.48 -5.55 3.13
N GLY A 177 -15.67 -5.24 4.41
CA GLY A 177 -14.84 -5.70 5.50
C GLY A 177 -15.22 -7.09 6.01
N ILE A 178 -14.44 -7.57 6.98
CA ILE A 178 -14.63 -8.86 7.63
C ILE A 178 -15.40 -8.79 8.95
N THR A 179 -15.76 -7.60 9.40
CA THR A 179 -16.37 -7.35 10.72
C THR A 179 -17.72 -8.02 10.94
N LYS A 180 -18.41 -8.37 9.84
CA LYS A 180 -19.70 -9.05 9.87
C LYS A 180 -19.61 -10.56 9.71
N ILE A 181 -18.42 -11.10 9.43
CA ILE A 181 -18.22 -12.52 9.22
C ILE A 181 -18.27 -13.26 10.56
N THR A 182 -19.06 -14.30 10.62
CA THR A 182 -19.31 -15.09 11.84
C THR A 182 -18.69 -16.49 11.75
N VAL A 183 -18.59 -17.17 12.89
CA VAL A 183 -18.21 -18.59 12.95
C VAL A 183 -19.20 -19.47 12.19
N GLU A 184 -20.46 -19.05 12.11
CA GLU A 184 -21.49 -19.78 11.37
C GLU A 184 -21.26 -19.69 9.85
N ASP A 185 -20.85 -18.52 9.34
CA ASP A 185 -20.48 -18.36 7.93
C ASP A 185 -19.32 -19.28 7.57
N MET A 186 -18.32 -19.41 8.48
CA MET A 186 -17.18 -20.31 8.29
C MET A 186 -17.62 -21.79 8.20
N LYS A 187 -18.63 -22.20 8.96
CA LYS A 187 -19.20 -23.55 8.88
C LYS A 187 -19.91 -23.78 7.55
N TYR A 188 -20.67 -22.79 7.07
CA TYR A 188 -21.31 -22.88 5.76
C TYR A 188 -20.28 -22.95 4.62
N ALA A 189 -19.26 -22.07 4.63
CA ALA A 189 -18.18 -22.11 3.66
C ALA A 189 -17.53 -23.49 3.60
N LYS A 190 -17.19 -24.05 4.78
CA LYS A 190 -16.60 -25.39 4.88
C LYS A 190 -17.52 -26.49 4.35
N ALA A 191 -18.83 -26.43 4.63
CA ALA A 191 -19.80 -27.39 4.13
C ALA A 191 -19.99 -27.32 2.60
N MET A 192 -19.80 -26.13 2.02
CA MET A 192 -19.82 -25.91 0.56
C MET A 192 -18.47 -26.21 -0.12
N GLY A 193 -17.42 -26.56 0.62
CA GLY A 193 -16.10 -26.84 0.06
C GLY A 193 -15.37 -25.58 -0.40
N THR A 194 -15.69 -24.41 0.20
CA THR A 194 -15.03 -23.13 -0.05
C THR A 194 -14.26 -22.67 1.20
N THR A 195 -13.31 -21.77 1.02
CA THR A 195 -12.52 -21.20 2.11
C THR A 195 -12.57 -19.67 2.03
#